data_1138f0b484a482a9f59f351fc076c753
#
_entry.id   1138f0b484a482a9f59f351fc076c753
#
_cell.length_a   1.000
_cell.length_b   1.000
_cell.length_c   1.000
_cell.angle_alpha   90.00
_cell.angle_beta   90.00
_cell.angle_gamma   90.00
#
_symmetry.space_group_name_H-M   'P 1'
#
loop_
_entity.id
_entity.type
_entity.pdbx_description
1 polymer ?
#
loop_
_entity_poly.entity_id
_entity_poly.type
_entity_poly.pdbx_seq_one_letter_code
_entity_poly.pdbx_strand_id
1 'polypeptide(L)'
;MDKKIIAKFEQPWTTYYYIVENDIVVGAVRIVNKNDGSRKRISPIWIMGEFRNKGYAQQAMIELENIYGSDHWCLDTILQEKGNLHLYEKMGYVQTGKVEHINEKMDIVFYERN
;
A
#
# COMPACT_ATOMS: atom_id res chain seq x y z
N MET A 1 17.44 -15.05 6.34
CA MET A 1 16.81 -13.74 6.37
C MET A 1 15.30 -13.88 6.20
N ASP A 2 14.56 -13.34 7.12
CA ASP A 2 13.11 -13.43 7.06
C ASP A 2 12.54 -12.53 5.98
N LYS A 3 11.70 -13.08 5.12
CA LYS A 3 10.95 -12.28 4.18
C LYS A 3 9.80 -11.61 4.91
N LYS A 4 9.67 -10.30 4.77
CA LYS A 4 8.56 -9.56 5.36
C LYS A 4 7.29 -9.68 4.54
N ILE A 5 7.40 -10.00 3.25
CA ILE A 5 6.23 -10.22 2.40
C ILE A 5 6.40 -11.51 1.61
N ILE A 6 5.30 -12.21 1.40
CA ILE A 6 5.25 -13.48 0.68
C ILE A 6 4.12 -13.41 -0.33
N ALA A 7 4.43 -13.62 -1.61
CA ALA A 7 3.41 -13.68 -2.66
C ALA A 7 2.50 -14.87 -2.41
N LYS A 8 1.22 -14.64 -2.34
CA LYS A 8 0.24 -15.69 -2.03
C LYS A 8 -0.65 -16.04 -3.21
N PHE A 9 -1.00 -15.05 -4.00
CA PHE A 9 -1.97 -15.23 -5.05
C PHE A 9 -1.67 -14.28 -6.19
N GLU A 10 -1.61 -14.80 -7.41
CA GLU A 10 -1.32 -14.00 -8.59
C GLU A 10 -2.42 -14.15 -9.64
N GLN A 11 -2.81 -13.03 -10.22
CA GLN A 11 -3.68 -12.94 -11.39
C GLN A 11 -2.97 -12.07 -12.42
N PRO A 12 -3.46 -12.00 -13.67
CA PRO A 12 -2.91 -11.05 -14.61
C PRO A 12 -2.85 -9.66 -13.97
N TRP A 13 -1.68 -9.05 -13.97
CA TRP A 13 -1.33 -7.73 -13.42
C TRP A 13 -1.70 -7.48 -11.95
N THR A 14 -2.16 -8.48 -11.17
CA THR A 14 -2.51 -8.32 -9.76
C THR A 14 -1.80 -9.38 -8.93
N THR A 15 -1.10 -8.96 -7.88
CA THR A 15 -0.42 -9.86 -6.95
C THR A 15 -0.82 -9.51 -5.52
N TYR A 16 -1.17 -10.53 -4.74
CA TYR A 16 -1.43 -10.40 -3.31
C TYR A 16 -0.22 -10.89 -2.53
N TYR A 17 0.16 -10.14 -1.52
CA TYR A 17 1.24 -10.51 -0.61
C TYR A 17 0.71 -10.57 0.81
N TYR A 18 1.13 -11.58 1.56
CA TYR A 18 1.02 -11.53 3.01
C TYR A 18 2.21 -10.76 3.58
N ILE A 19 1.94 -9.98 4.62
CA ILE A 19 2.98 -9.31 5.41
C ILE A 19 3.20 -10.20 6.63
N VAL A 20 4.44 -10.66 6.82
CA VAL A 20 4.76 -11.71 7.79
C VAL A 20 5.88 -11.24 8.69
N GLU A 21 5.74 -11.47 9.99
CA GLU A 21 6.77 -11.23 11.00
C GLU A 21 6.86 -12.47 11.89
N ASN A 22 8.06 -13.08 12.00
CA ASN A 22 8.27 -14.28 12.82
C ASN A 22 7.26 -15.39 12.54
N ASP A 23 7.01 -15.65 11.26
CA ASP A 23 6.06 -16.66 10.77
C ASP A 23 4.60 -16.36 11.11
N ILE A 24 4.30 -15.17 11.58
CA ILE A 24 2.93 -14.74 11.87
C ILE A 24 2.48 -13.76 10.80
N VAL A 25 1.30 -14.00 10.20
CA VAL A 25 0.72 -13.07 9.25
C VAL A 25 0.17 -11.87 10.03
N VAL A 26 0.71 -10.69 9.74
CA VAL A 26 0.30 -9.45 10.41
C VAL A 26 -0.53 -8.53 9.51
N GLY A 27 -0.60 -8.83 8.21
CA GLY A 27 -1.39 -8.04 7.27
C GLY A 27 -1.29 -8.58 5.85
N ALA A 28 -1.77 -7.79 4.92
CA ALA A 28 -1.74 -8.14 3.50
C ALA A 28 -1.71 -6.87 2.65
N VAL A 29 -1.25 -7.02 1.40
CA VAL A 29 -1.23 -5.93 0.43
C VAL A 29 -1.51 -6.48 -0.95
N ARG A 30 -2.24 -5.71 -1.75
CA ARG A 30 -2.49 -6.04 -3.16
C ARG A 30 -1.79 -5.02 -4.03
N ILE A 31 -1.06 -5.52 -5.03
CA ILE A 31 -0.35 -4.69 -6.00
C ILE A 31 -0.96 -4.93 -7.38
N VAL A 32 -1.27 -3.84 -8.06
CA VAL A 32 -1.70 -3.87 -9.46
C VAL A 32 -0.57 -3.30 -10.30
N ASN A 33 -0.03 -4.10 -11.22
CA ASN A 33 1.04 -3.68 -12.13
C ASN A 33 0.74 -4.24 -13.51
N LYS A 34 0.25 -3.39 -14.40
CA LYS A 34 -0.15 -3.82 -15.75
C LYS A 34 1.01 -3.95 -16.72
N ASN A 35 2.19 -3.46 -16.36
CA ASN A 35 3.39 -3.48 -17.21
C ASN A 35 3.17 -2.79 -18.57
N ASP A 36 2.33 -1.77 -18.61
CA ASP A 36 1.98 -1.04 -19.82
C ASP A 36 2.40 0.44 -19.76
N GLY A 37 3.27 0.77 -18.80
CA GLY A 37 3.68 2.14 -18.56
C GLY A 37 2.80 2.91 -17.59
N SER A 38 1.65 2.35 -17.19
CA SER A 38 0.83 2.96 -16.16
C SER A 38 1.47 2.79 -14.79
N ARG A 39 1.03 3.64 -13.83
CA ARG A 39 1.57 3.57 -12.48
C ARG A 39 1.20 2.27 -11.79
N LYS A 40 2.15 1.71 -11.05
CA LYS A 40 1.87 0.59 -10.14
C LYS A 40 0.98 1.12 -9.02
N ARG A 41 0.04 0.31 -8.59
CA ARG A 41 -0.95 0.73 -7.58
C ARG A 41 -0.92 -0.18 -6.37
N ILE A 42 -0.87 0.42 -5.18
CA ILE A 42 -1.13 -0.27 -3.91
C ILE A 42 -2.63 -0.17 -3.66
N SER A 43 -3.31 -1.32 -3.53
CA SER A 43 -4.78 -1.31 -3.45
C SER A 43 -5.34 -2.58 -2.81
N PRO A 44 -5.57 -2.61 -1.53
CA PRO A 44 -5.04 -1.76 -0.45
C PRO A 44 -3.82 -2.36 0.22
N ILE A 45 -3.27 -1.68 1.21
CA ILE A 45 -2.40 -2.28 2.22
C ILE A 45 -3.16 -2.31 3.54
N TRP A 46 -3.06 -3.42 4.28
CA TRP A 46 -3.86 -3.62 5.48
C TRP A 46 -3.05 -4.35 6.53
N ILE A 47 -3.08 -3.84 7.75
CA ILE A 47 -2.43 -4.44 8.92
C ILE A 47 -3.50 -4.80 9.94
N MET A 48 -3.44 -6.01 10.49
CA MET A 48 -4.37 -6.45 11.54
C MET A 48 -4.26 -5.52 12.74
N GLY A 49 -5.42 -5.22 13.37
CA GLY A 49 -5.50 -4.19 14.40
C GLY A 49 -4.49 -4.32 15.52
N GLU A 50 -4.25 -5.55 15.98
CA GLU A 50 -3.30 -5.84 17.07
C GLU A 50 -1.85 -5.60 16.68
N PHE A 51 -1.54 -5.49 15.38
CA PHE A 51 -0.19 -5.28 14.87
C PHE A 51 0.03 -3.87 14.32
N ARG A 52 -0.94 -2.97 14.46
CA ARG A 52 -0.83 -1.60 13.99
C ARG A 52 0.17 -0.80 14.81
N ASN A 53 0.68 0.27 14.20
CA ASN A 53 1.63 1.21 14.83
C ASN A 53 2.95 0.57 15.23
N LYS A 54 3.35 -0.50 14.54
CA LYS A 54 4.62 -1.19 14.77
C LYS A 54 5.58 -1.10 13.58
N GLY A 55 5.22 -0.33 12.56
CA GLY A 55 6.07 -0.13 11.39
C GLY A 55 5.97 -1.20 10.32
N TYR A 56 5.06 -2.16 10.42
CA TYR A 56 4.96 -3.25 9.45
C TYR A 56 4.55 -2.76 8.07
N ALA A 57 3.61 -1.81 7.99
CA ALA A 57 3.18 -1.26 6.70
C ALA A 57 4.34 -0.54 6.00
N GLN A 58 5.11 0.25 6.74
CA GLN A 58 6.27 0.94 6.20
C GLN A 58 7.31 -0.05 5.69
N GLN A 59 7.62 -1.09 6.46
CA GLN A 59 8.58 -2.12 6.05
C GLN A 59 8.09 -2.86 4.79
N ALA A 60 6.81 -3.18 4.73
CA ALA A 60 6.23 -3.83 3.56
C ALA A 60 6.35 -2.95 2.32
N MET A 61 6.09 -1.66 2.44
CA MET A 61 6.24 -0.73 1.32
C MET A 61 7.69 -0.65 0.83
N ILE A 62 8.66 -0.67 1.75
CA ILE A 62 10.08 -0.69 1.38
C ILE A 62 10.41 -1.98 0.61
N GLU A 63 9.91 -3.13 1.07
CA GLU A 63 10.13 -4.40 0.37
C GLU A 63 9.49 -4.40 -1.02
N LEU A 64 8.31 -3.81 -1.16
CA LEU A 64 7.66 -3.69 -2.46
C LEU A 64 8.47 -2.82 -3.41
N GLU A 65 9.09 -1.76 -2.91
CA GLU A 65 9.97 -0.92 -3.71
C GLU A 65 11.21 -1.70 -4.17
N ASN A 66 11.72 -2.61 -3.34
CA ASN A 66 12.83 -3.47 -3.73
C ASN A 66 12.45 -4.43 -4.85
N ILE A 67 11.18 -4.85 -4.92
CA ILE A 67 10.68 -5.75 -5.95
C ILE A 67 10.33 -5.01 -7.23
N TYR A 68 9.66 -3.86 -7.13
CA TYR A 68 9.04 -3.17 -8.26
C TYR A 68 9.70 -1.84 -8.64
N GLY A 69 10.68 -1.39 -7.86
CA GLY A 69 11.26 -0.06 -8.02
C GLY A 69 10.58 0.95 -7.10
N SER A 70 11.23 2.09 -6.90
CA SER A 70 10.77 3.09 -5.93
C SER A 70 9.95 4.21 -6.56
N ASP A 71 9.80 4.22 -7.88
CA ASP A 71 9.13 5.29 -8.61
C ASP A 71 7.85 4.80 -9.29
N HIS A 72 7.07 5.74 -9.76
CA HIS A 72 5.90 5.50 -10.61
C HIS A 72 4.80 4.69 -9.89
N TRP A 73 4.49 5.10 -8.68
CA TRP A 73 3.46 4.50 -7.85
C TRP A 73 2.24 5.39 -7.73
N CYS A 74 1.09 4.79 -7.47
CA CYS A 74 -0.11 5.50 -7.05
C CYS A 74 -0.88 4.68 -6.02
N LEU A 75 -1.75 5.36 -5.29
CA LEU A 75 -2.69 4.71 -4.37
C LEU A 75 -3.84 5.66 -4.09
N ASP A 76 -4.90 5.11 -3.52
CA ASP A 76 -5.99 5.90 -2.98
C ASP A 76 -6.26 5.44 -1.55
N THR A 77 -6.80 6.33 -0.74
CA THR A 77 -7.08 6.04 0.66
C THR A 77 -8.19 6.95 1.18
N ILE A 78 -8.73 6.56 2.34
CA ILE A 78 -9.80 7.31 2.99
C ILE A 78 -9.20 8.53 3.69
N LEU A 79 -9.71 9.73 3.36
CA LEU A 79 -9.21 10.99 3.93
C LEU A 79 -9.28 11.01 5.45
N GLN A 80 -10.32 10.40 6.04
CA GLN A 80 -10.53 10.38 7.47
C GLN A 80 -9.58 9.43 8.22
N GLU A 81 -8.86 8.58 7.50
CA GLU A 81 -7.86 7.68 8.08
C GLU A 81 -6.51 8.38 8.17
N LYS A 82 -6.34 9.26 9.16
CA LYS A 82 -5.18 10.13 9.25
C LYS A 82 -3.86 9.40 9.41
N GLY A 83 -3.87 8.24 10.05
CA GLY A 83 -2.65 7.43 10.19
C GLY A 83 -2.14 6.94 8.83
N ASN A 84 -3.05 6.56 7.92
CA ASN A 84 -2.67 6.15 6.58
C ASN A 84 -2.10 7.31 5.78
N LEU A 85 -2.72 8.49 5.88
CA LEU A 85 -2.19 9.69 5.20
C LEU A 85 -0.78 9.99 5.65
N HIS A 86 -0.54 9.95 6.96
CA HIS A 86 0.77 10.20 7.54
C HIS A 86 1.81 9.18 7.01
N LEU A 87 1.44 7.90 6.98
CA LEU A 87 2.31 6.85 6.46
C LEU A 87 2.72 7.13 5.02
N TYR A 88 1.74 7.39 4.14
CA TYR A 88 2.03 7.56 2.72
C TYR A 88 2.86 8.82 2.47
N GLU A 89 2.56 9.91 3.16
CA GLU A 89 3.34 11.14 3.03
C GLU A 89 4.76 10.96 3.53
N LYS A 90 4.94 10.22 4.62
CA LYS A 90 6.27 9.86 5.12
C LYS A 90 7.05 9.02 4.10
N MET A 91 6.36 8.18 3.33
CA MET A 91 6.99 7.35 2.30
C MET A 91 7.23 8.10 0.99
N GLY A 92 6.93 9.39 0.94
CA GLY A 92 7.20 10.21 -0.24
C GLY A 92 6.03 10.35 -1.21
N TYR A 93 4.86 9.89 -0.85
CA TYR A 93 3.66 10.06 -1.67
C TYR A 93 3.09 11.47 -1.48
N VAL A 94 2.54 12.02 -2.56
CA VAL A 94 1.97 13.36 -2.58
C VAL A 94 0.54 13.27 -3.10
N GLN A 95 -0.39 13.98 -2.44
CA GLN A 95 -1.77 14.04 -2.90
C GLN A 95 -1.86 14.73 -4.26
N THR A 96 -2.68 14.15 -5.14
CA THR A 96 -2.88 14.69 -6.49
C THR A 96 -3.85 15.85 -6.51
N GLY A 97 -4.65 16.03 -5.47
CA GLY A 97 -5.72 17.00 -5.42
C GLY A 97 -7.10 16.44 -5.79
N LYS A 98 -7.14 15.25 -6.35
CA LYS A 98 -8.40 14.58 -6.66
C LYS A 98 -9.04 14.04 -5.39
N VAL A 99 -10.34 14.30 -5.22
CA VAL A 99 -11.12 13.79 -4.07
C VAL A 99 -12.42 13.23 -4.61
N GLU A 100 -12.80 12.04 -4.14
CA GLU A 100 -14.11 11.46 -4.40
C GLU A 100 -14.90 11.40 -3.12
N HIS A 101 -16.05 12.06 -3.10
CA HIS A 101 -16.96 12.02 -1.96
C HIS A 101 -17.84 10.78 -2.06
N ILE A 102 -17.73 9.88 -1.08
CA ILE A 102 -18.48 8.61 -1.07
C ILE A 102 -19.75 8.76 -0.24
N ASN A 103 -19.63 9.28 0.99
CA ASN A 103 -20.75 9.55 1.87
C ASN A 103 -20.34 10.58 2.94
N GLU A 104 -21.21 10.84 3.91
CA GLU A 104 -20.96 11.85 4.94
C GLU A 104 -19.70 11.59 5.76
N LYS A 105 -19.24 10.32 5.82
CA LYS A 105 -18.13 9.92 6.68
C LYS A 105 -16.88 9.54 5.91
N MET A 106 -16.95 9.48 4.59
CA MET A 106 -15.87 8.93 3.80
C MET A 106 -15.63 9.72 2.52
N ASP A 107 -14.44 10.25 2.40
CA ASP A 107 -13.90 10.80 1.16
C ASP A 107 -12.67 10.00 0.78
N ILE A 108 -12.46 9.79 -0.53
CA ILE A 108 -11.28 9.13 -1.05
C ILE A 108 -10.34 10.18 -1.63
N VAL A 109 -9.08 10.14 -1.22
CA VAL A 109 -8.02 10.99 -1.77
C VAL A 109 -7.01 10.12 -2.51
N PHE A 110 -6.31 10.73 -3.45
CA PHE A 110 -5.41 10.03 -4.36
C PHE A 110 -3.99 10.56 -4.19
N TYR A 111 -3.04 9.63 -4.15
CA TYR A 111 -1.63 9.92 -3.97
C TYR A 111 -0.81 9.35 -5.12
N GLU A 112 0.29 10.03 -5.44
CA GLU A 112 1.27 9.55 -6.41
C GLU A 112 2.68 9.70 -5.84
N ARG A 113 3.56 8.81 -6.27
CA ARG A 113 4.99 8.91 -6.01
C ARG A 113 5.73 8.76 -7.33
N ASN A 114 6.51 9.75 -7.67
CA ASN A 114 7.30 9.77 -8.89
C ASN A 114 8.69 9.20 -8.66
#